data_1ed4263f4dd3a67a3e2f5c2ee29847d3
#
_entry.id   1ed4263f4dd3a67a3e2f5c2ee29847d3
#
_cell.length_a   1.000
_cell.length_b   1.000
_cell.length_c   1.000
_cell.angle_alpha   90.00
_cell.angle_beta   90.00
_cell.angle_gamma   90.00
#
_symmetry.space_group_name_H-M   'P 1'
#
loop_
_entity.id
_entity.type
_entity.pdbx_description
1 polymer ?
#
loop_
_entity_poly.entity_id
_entity_poly.type
_entity_poly.pdbx_seq_one_letter_code
_entity_poly.pdbx_strand_id
1 'polypeptide(L)'
;MRLIASLTLKMKKVILPQFISTLYKHNIDINMINLTESDGKWEDYSIEIIYSAKKDLIRLVDTLKKNGEYFQNIKITSTLEDRIKGGVLTISSKVEIENINDISTSLIGGNKLIHEKIDSGLQSSYCASFNSIALISGIKITSSGDNSRYYHLYADSERDSVLIGRFTGKNSFPLVIKYHSIEDMIKTIKGIEENFCCLRIMNNDEDDYLLSNIIDTVSKPLIFKELDENPVHYLAVINSIINNYSIVPGDTSVGIIGLNNSTIKLTALLVKSGFMKVLGHDTNERQMMSFENRKGLATTIENVISNSDILMIMDEKITHDYIAGFKAGQIVITGTTSDMGDAAVLKDKGIRDFIRIEETDTLSILPAMINAIIISGERHFSDDMLTKIAGIISAQMQNKYDLPGLFSSNISEEIENMILKQKN
;
A
#
# COMPACT_ATOMS: atom_id res chain seq x y z
N MET A 1 -9.98 15.49 0.20
CA MET A 1 -10.35 14.20 -0.44
C MET A 1 -10.93 14.50 -1.82
N ARG A 2 -10.49 13.78 -2.87
CA ARG A 2 -11.04 13.92 -4.23
C ARG A 2 -12.08 12.81 -4.48
N LEU A 3 -13.25 13.18 -4.99
CA LEU A 3 -14.37 12.28 -5.26
C LEU A 3 -14.68 12.30 -6.76
N ILE A 4 -15.18 11.20 -7.29
CA ILE A 4 -15.55 11.05 -8.71
C ILE A 4 -17.06 10.90 -8.85
N ALA A 5 -17.63 11.51 -9.89
CA ALA A 5 -19.02 11.26 -10.30
C ALA A 5 -19.12 11.22 -11.83
N SER A 6 -20.08 10.41 -12.33
CA SER A 6 -20.46 10.41 -13.73
C SER A 6 -21.69 11.30 -13.93
N LEU A 7 -21.59 12.21 -14.89
CA LEU A 7 -22.61 13.15 -15.30
C LEU A 7 -22.97 12.88 -16.76
N THR A 8 -24.26 12.72 -17.06
CA THR A 8 -24.76 12.74 -18.45
C THR A 8 -25.54 14.01 -18.66
N LEU A 9 -25.36 14.63 -19.82
CA LEU A 9 -26.08 15.82 -20.20
C LEU A 9 -26.10 15.97 -21.71
N LYS A 10 -27.12 16.66 -22.21
CA LYS A 10 -27.24 17.11 -23.58
C LYS A 10 -26.91 18.60 -23.66
N MET A 11 -25.97 19.00 -24.51
CA MET A 11 -25.57 20.41 -24.67
C MET A 11 -25.57 20.83 -26.15
N LYS A 12 -25.73 22.14 -26.39
CA LYS A 12 -25.60 22.69 -27.74
C LYS A 12 -24.14 22.60 -28.21
N LYS A 13 -23.96 22.28 -29.49
CA LYS A 13 -22.65 21.96 -30.11
C LYS A 13 -21.52 22.99 -29.85
N VAL A 14 -21.82 24.24 -29.62
CA VAL A 14 -20.79 25.32 -29.48
C VAL A 14 -20.48 25.67 -28.01
N ILE A 15 -21.14 25.01 -27.05
CA ILE A 15 -21.14 25.41 -25.64
C ILE A 15 -20.07 24.69 -24.79
N LEU A 16 -19.38 23.69 -25.32
CA LEU A 16 -18.38 22.90 -24.57
C LEU A 16 -17.31 23.76 -23.84
N PRO A 17 -16.71 24.82 -24.44
CA PRO A 17 -15.77 25.68 -23.73
C PRO A 17 -16.39 26.42 -22.53
N GLN A 18 -17.64 26.85 -22.64
CA GLN A 18 -18.37 27.51 -21.56
C GLN A 18 -18.74 26.53 -20.46
N PHE A 19 -19.06 25.29 -20.79
CA PHE A 19 -19.29 24.22 -19.86
C PHE A 19 -18.01 23.92 -19.04
N ILE A 20 -16.87 23.77 -19.71
CA ILE A 20 -15.56 23.57 -19.06
C ILE A 20 -15.25 24.73 -18.10
N SER A 21 -15.44 25.98 -18.54
CA SER A 21 -15.26 27.15 -17.68
C SER A 21 -16.19 27.14 -16.45
N THR A 22 -17.42 26.62 -16.61
CA THR A 22 -18.39 26.48 -15.51
C THR A 22 -17.92 25.45 -14.48
N LEU A 23 -17.38 24.33 -14.93
CA LEU A 23 -16.81 23.32 -14.03
C LEU A 23 -15.70 23.90 -13.16
N TYR A 24 -14.74 24.60 -13.76
CA TYR A 24 -13.64 25.22 -13.01
C TYR A 24 -14.11 26.27 -12.00
N LYS A 25 -15.16 27.05 -12.32
CA LYS A 25 -15.76 28.01 -11.36
C LYS A 25 -16.35 27.33 -10.13
N HIS A 26 -16.71 26.06 -10.23
CA HIS A 26 -17.23 25.25 -9.12
C HIS A 26 -16.14 24.34 -8.48
N ASN A 27 -14.86 24.53 -8.79
CA ASN A 27 -13.75 23.69 -8.33
C ASN A 27 -13.93 22.21 -8.69
N ILE A 28 -14.40 21.97 -9.92
CA ILE A 28 -14.63 20.63 -10.46
C ILE A 28 -13.70 20.43 -11.65
N ASP A 29 -12.92 19.35 -11.61
CA ASP A 29 -12.03 18.93 -12.70
C ASP A 29 -12.74 17.90 -13.60
N ILE A 30 -12.30 17.81 -14.86
CA ILE A 30 -12.74 16.77 -15.80
C ILE A 30 -11.69 15.64 -15.76
N ASN A 31 -12.17 14.42 -15.52
CA ASN A 31 -11.35 13.22 -15.67
C ASN A 31 -11.47 12.67 -17.09
N MET A 32 -12.70 12.59 -17.61
CA MET A 32 -12.99 12.08 -18.95
C MET A 32 -14.24 12.75 -19.52
N ILE A 33 -14.26 12.95 -20.83
CA ILE A 33 -15.42 13.43 -21.57
C ILE A 33 -15.60 12.60 -22.84
N ASN A 34 -16.78 12.01 -23.00
CA ASN A 34 -17.15 11.21 -24.15
C ASN A 34 -18.39 11.79 -24.81
N LEU A 35 -18.32 12.03 -26.09
CA LEU A 35 -19.48 12.31 -26.93
C LEU A 35 -20.17 10.96 -27.23
N THR A 36 -21.44 10.83 -26.85
CA THR A 36 -22.22 9.60 -27.04
C THR A 36 -23.10 9.68 -28.28
N GLU A 37 -23.75 10.82 -28.52
CA GLU A 37 -24.59 11.05 -29.68
C GLU A 37 -24.51 12.52 -30.15
N SER A 38 -24.82 12.78 -31.43
CA SER A 38 -24.89 14.12 -31.97
C SER A 38 -26.01 14.19 -33.03
N ASP A 39 -26.95 15.12 -32.85
CA ASP A 39 -28.08 15.36 -33.79
C ASP A 39 -27.91 16.64 -34.66
N GLY A 40 -26.67 17.14 -34.72
CA GLY A 40 -26.26 18.32 -35.48
C GLY A 40 -26.45 19.65 -34.75
N LYS A 41 -27.41 19.78 -33.84
CA LYS A 41 -27.65 20.97 -33.02
C LYS A 41 -27.32 20.73 -31.54
N TRP A 42 -27.57 19.54 -31.08
CA TRP A 42 -27.33 19.09 -29.72
C TRP A 42 -26.38 17.89 -29.71
N GLU A 43 -25.63 17.78 -28.65
CA GLU A 43 -24.66 16.69 -28.41
C GLU A 43 -24.90 16.10 -27.03
N ASP A 44 -25.00 14.78 -26.95
CA ASP A 44 -25.12 14.05 -25.70
C ASP A 44 -23.72 13.64 -25.20
N TYR A 45 -23.42 13.96 -23.97
CA TYR A 45 -22.13 13.68 -23.35
C TYR A 45 -22.27 12.82 -22.12
N SER A 46 -21.31 11.88 -21.97
CA SER A 46 -20.99 11.20 -20.72
C SER A 46 -19.67 11.75 -20.19
N ILE A 47 -19.70 12.35 -19.03
CA ILE A 47 -18.56 13.08 -18.46
C ILE A 47 -18.25 12.52 -17.08
N GLU A 48 -17.00 12.18 -16.85
CA GLU A 48 -16.50 11.85 -15.53
C GLU A 48 -15.80 13.07 -14.93
N ILE A 49 -16.26 13.50 -13.76
CA ILE A 49 -15.80 14.70 -13.06
C ILE A 49 -15.21 14.37 -11.70
N ILE A 50 -14.23 15.17 -11.29
CA ILE A 50 -13.58 15.09 -9.98
C ILE A 50 -13.96 16.34 -9.19
N TYR A 51 -14.43 16.14 -7.95
CA TYR A 51 -14.84 17.20 -7.04
C TYR A 51 -14.37 16.94 -5.62
N SER A 52 -14.29 17.99 -4.79
CA SER A 52 -13.80 17.87 -3.40
C SER A 52 -14.90 17.86 -2.35
N ALA A 53 -16.06 18.47 -2.65
CA ALA A 53 -17.18 18.55 -1.74
C ALA A 53 -18.52 18.36 -2.46
N LYS A 54 -19.42 17.58 -1.85
CA LYS A 54 -20.78 17.29 -2.41
C LYS A 54 -21.57 18.57 -2.74
N LYS A 55 -21.35 19.65 -1.98
CA LYS A 55 -21.96 20.97 -2.23
C LYS A 55 -21.57 21.55 -3.60
N ASP A 56 -20.36 21.30 -4.09
CA ASP A 56 -19.88 21.84 -5.35
C ASP A 56 -20.57 21.14 -6.52
N LEU A 57 -20.77 19.82 -6.42
CA LEU A 57 -21.55 19.04 -7.37
C LEU A 57 -23.00 19.50 -7.46
N ILE A 58 -23.64 19.75 -6.31
CA ILE A 58 -25.04 20.27 -6.27
C ILE A 58 -25.12 21.64 -6.93
N ARG A 59 -24.20 22.56 -6.60
CA ARG A 59 -24.14 23.90 -7.21
C ARG A 59 -23.91 23.86 -8.71
N LEU A 60 -23.07 22.95 -9.20
CA LEU A 60 -22.86 22.73 -10.63
C LEU A 60 -24.20 22.37 -11.31
N VAL A 61 -24.87 21.32 -10.81
CA VAL A 61 -26.14 20.84 -11.37
C VAL A 61 -27.20 21.95 -11.39
N ASP A 62 -27.30 22.73 -10.31
CA ASP A 62 -28.23 23.88 -10.24
C ASP A 62 -27.88 24.97 -11.26
N THR A 63 -26.60 25.26 -11.45
CA THR A 63 -26.12 26.23 -12.43
C THR A 63 -26.42 25.78 -13.85
N LEU A 64 -26.19 24.51 -14.16
CA LEU A 64 -26.49 23.95 -15.47
C LEU A 64 -28.03 23.96 -15.77
N LYS A 65 -28.84 23.59 -14.78
CA LYS A 65 -30.33 23.62 -14.90
C LYS A 65 -30.87 25.02 -15.14
N LYS A 66 -30.29 26.04 -14.50
CA LYS A 66 -30.67 27.44 -14.73
C LYS A 66 -30.42 27.92 -16.17
N ASN A 67 -29.46 27.28 -16.85
CA ASN A 67 -29.12 27.57 -18.24
C ASN A 67 -29.74 26.53 -19.22
N GLY A 68 -30.99 26.16 -19.02
CA GLY A 68 -31.69 25.12 -19.77
C GLY A 68 -31.81 25.35 -21.26
N GLU A 69 -31.59 26.59 -21.77
CA GLU A 69 -31.48 26.88 -23.19
C GLU A 69 -30.22 26.26 -23.85
N TYR A 70 -29.18 25.96 -23.05
CA TYR A 70 -27.90 25.40 -23.49
C TYR A 70 -27.68 23.97 -23.02
N PHE A 71 -28.29 23.56 -21.89
CA PHE A 71 -28.12 22.27 -21.27
C PHE A 71 -29.45 21.59 -20.98
N GLN A 72 -29.55 20.33 -21.33
CA GLN A 72 -30.75 19.50 -21.13
C GLN A 72 -30.35 18.13 -20.59
N ASN A 73 -31.33 17.36 -20.09
CA ASN A 73 -31.13 15.98 -19.61
C ASN A 73 -29.99 15.79 -18.60
N ILE A 74 -29.74 16.80 -17.77
CA ILE A 74 -28.65 16.79 -16.80
C ILE A 74 -28.94 15.76 -15.71
N LYS A 75 -28.12 14.73 -15.63
CA LYS A 75 -28.27 13.65 -14.65
C LYS A 75 -26.91 13.19 -14.12
N ILE A 76 -26.79 13.10 -12.80
CA ILE A 76 -25.71 12.35 -12.16
C ILE A 76 -26.11 10.87 -12.24
N THR A 77 -25.33 10.07 -12.97
CA THR A 77 -25.61 8.65 -13.18
C THR A 77 -24.99 7.76 -12.15
N SER A 78 -23.83 8.14 -11.64
CA SER A 78 -23.19 7.45 -10.50
C SER A 78 -22.22 8.39 -9.78
N THR A 79 -22.09 8.20 -8.48
CA THR A 79 -21.04 8.81 -7.64
C THR A 79 -20.03 7.75 -7.22
N LEU A 80 -18.88 8.16 -6.66
CA LEU A 80 -17.95 7.21 -6.04
C LEU A 80 -18.66 6.39 -4.96
N GLU A 81 -19.50 7.04 -4.14
CA GLU A 81 -20.29 6.36 -3.10
C GLU A 81 -21.18 5.26 -3.67
N ASP A 82 -21.85 5.51 -4.81
CA ASP A 82 -22.68 4.48 -5.48
C ASP A 82 -21.84 3.32 -6.02
N ARG A 83 -20.66 3.62 -6.54
CA ARG A 83 -19.76 2.60 -7.12
C ARG A 83 -19.16 1.66 -6.07
N ILE A 84 -18.91 2.15 -4.85
CA ILE A 84 -18.30 1.36 -3.77
C ILE A 84 -19.30 0.72 -2.82
N LYS A 85 -20.61 0.87 -3.06
CA LYS A 85 -21.63 0.12 -2.30
C LYS A 85 -21.43 -1.37 -2.45
N GLY A 86 -21.26 -2.06 -1.33
CA GLY A 86 -20.95 -3.50 -1.31
C GLY A 86 -19.45 -3.82 -1.43
N GLY A 87 -18.59 -2.82 -1.23
CA GLY A 87 -17.13 -2.95 -1.29
C GLY A 87 -16.54 -2.49 -2.63
N VAL A 88 -15.22 -2.51 -2.72
CA VAL A 88 -14.46 -2.13 -3.92
C VAL A 88 -14.00 -3.34 -4.74
N LEU A 89 -14.12 -4.54 -4.18
CA LEU A 89 -13.71 -5.79 -4.79
C LEU A 89 -14.91 -6.53 -5.40
N THR A 90 -14.76 -7.05 -6.61
CA THR A 90 -15.72 -7.95 -7.26
C THR A 90 -15.01 -9.21 -7.74
N ILE A 91 -15.68 -10.36 -7.62
CA ILE A 91 -15.23 -11.60 -8.25
C ILE A 91 -15.96 -11.71 -9.58
N SER A 92 -15.21 -11.84 -10.67
CA SER A 92 -15.77 -11.98 -12.02
C SER A 92 -15.40 -13.32 -12.64
N SER A 93 -16.27 -13.81 -13.52
CA SER A 93 -16.00 -15.01 -14.32
C SER A 93 -15.03 -14.68 -15.47
N LYS A 94 -14.14 -15.64 -15.80
CA LYS A 94 -13.29 -15.60 -17.01
C LYS A 94 -14.06 -16.03 -18.27
N VAL A 95 -15.20 -16.67 -18.10
CA VAL A 95 -16.07 -17.13 -19.19
C VAL A 95 -17.39 -16.41 -19.12
N GLU A 96 -17.90 -16.00 -20.25
CA GLU A 96 -19.21 -15.39 -20.37
C GLU A 96 -20.29 -16.47 -20.28
N ILE A 97 -21.36 -16.18 -19.55
CA ILE A 97 -22.51 -17.07 -19.35
C ILE A 97 -23.76 -16.22 -19.65
N GLU A 98 -24.27 -16.35 -20.85
CA GLU A 98 -25.46 -15.62 -21.29
C GLU A 98 -26.69 -16.52 -21.44
N ASN A 99 -26.45 -17.83 -21.60
CA ASN A 99 -27.51 -18.80 -21.83
C ASN A 99 -27.15 -20.19 -21.23
N ILE A 100 -28.14 -21.12 -21.29
CA ILE A 100 -28.00 -22.45 -20.71
C ILE A 100 -26.93 -23.31 -21.41
N ASN A 101 -26.65 -23.05 -22.68
CA ASN A 101 -25.62 -23.81 -23.42
C ASN A 101 -24.22 -23.43 -22.89
N ASP A 102 -24.00 -22.17 -22.50
CA ASP A 102 -22.72 -21.71 -21.93
C ASP A 102 -22.43 -22.41 -20.60
N ILE A 103 -23.46 -22.69 -19.82
CA ILE A 103 -23.32 -23.50 -18.59
C ILE A 103 -22.78 -24.88 -18.94
N SER A 104 -23.35 -25.55 -19.96
CA SER A 104 -22.96 -26.89 -20.35
C SER A 104 -21.57 -26.93 -20.99
N THR A 105 -21.26 -26.00 -21.87
CA THR A 105 -20.01 -25.98 -22.65
C THR A 105 -18.87 -25.34 -21.89
N SER A 106 -19.07 -24.11 -21.38
CA SER A 106 -18.00 -23.33 -20.78
C SER A 106 -17.74 -23.70 -19.32
N LEU A 107 -18.78 -23.92 -18.51
CA LEU A 107 -18.57 -24.29 -17.10
C LEU A 107 -18.36 -25.79 -16.93
N ILE A 108 -19.31 -26.62 -17.32
CA ILE A 108 -19.23 -28.08 -17.08
C ILE A 108 -18.15 -28.71 -17.95
N GLY A 109 -18.12 -28.36 -19.24
CA GLY A 109 -17.08 -28.80 -20.18
C GLY A 109 -15.70 -28.30 -19.79
N GLY A 110 -15.59 -27.02 -19.42
CA GLY A 110 -14.36 -26.41 -18.91
C GLY A 110 -13.84 -27.08 -17.65
N ASN A 111 -14.74 -27.38 -16.69
CA ASN A 111 -14.36 -28.11 -15.47
C ASN A 111 -13.81 -29.51 -15.77
N LYS A 112 -14.42 -30.28 -16.68
CA LYS A 112 -13.91 -31.58 -17.11
C LYS A 112 -12.50 -31.46 -17.71
N LEU A 113 -12.29 -30.49 -18.56
CA LEU A 113 -10.97 -30.21 -19.14
C LEU A 113 -9.93 -29.87 -18.04
N ILE A 114 -10.30 -29.10 -17.03
CA ILE A 114 -9.44 -28.80 -15.88
C ILE A 114 -9.03 -30.09 -15.17
N HIS A 115 -9.97 -30.99 -14.89
CA HIS A 115 -9.68 -32.29 -14.26
C HIS A 115 -8.68 -33.10 -15.09
N GLU A 116 -8.90 -33.23 -16.41
CA GLU A 116 -7.99 -33.93 -17.31
C GLU A 116 -6.57 -33.32 -17.29
N LYS A 117 -6.45 -31.97 -17.20
CA LYS A 117 -5.16 -31.28 -17.09
C LYS A 117 -4.48 -31.52 -15.77
N ILE A 118 -5.26 -31.55 -14.66
CA ILE A 118 -4.74 -31.87 -13.33
C ILE A 118 -4.20 -33.31 -13.31
N ASP A 119 -4.97 -34.27 -13.83
CA ASP A 119 -4.57 -35.68 -13.93
C ASP A 119 -3.31 -35.87 -14.79
N SER A 120 -3.08 -34.95 -15.74
CA SER A 120 -1.87 -34.91 -16.58
C SER A 120 -0.69 -34.15 -15.92
N GLY A 121 -0.79 -33.75 -14.65
CA GLY A 121 0.28 -33.06 -13.92
C GLY A 121 0.38 -31.56 -14.20
N LEU A 122 -0.63 -30.94 -14.82
CA LEU A 122 -0.64 -29.53 -15.19
C LEU A 122 -1.44 -28.64 -14.22
N GLN A 123 -1.60 -29.07 -12.95
CA GLN A 123 -2.38 -28.35 -11.91
C GLN A 123 -1.92 -26.91 -11.72
N SER A 124 -0.60 -26.63 -11.80
CA SER A 124 -0.06 -25.29 -11.63
C SER A 124 -0.56 -24.28 -12.65
N SER A 125 -0.92 -24.73 -13.85
CA SER A 125 -1.43 -23.87 -14.93
C SER A 125 -2.96 -23.76 -14.94
N TYR A 126 -3.68 -24.71 -14.36
CA TYR A 126 -5.14 -24.82 -14.48
C TYR A 126 -5.90 -24.65 -13.16
N CYS A 127 -5.24 -24.79 -12.02
CA CYS A 127 -5.87 -24.61 -10.72
C CYS A 127 -5.76 -23.15 -10.25
N ALA A 128 -6.88 -22.57 -9.84
CA ALA A 128 -6.93 -21.17 -9.40
C ALA A 128 -6.06 -20.90 -8.17
N SER A 129 -5.81 -21.92 -7.32
CA SER A 129 -4.95 -21.81 -6.13
C SER A 129 -3.52 -21.35 -6.47
N PHE A 130 -2.97 -21.75 -7.61
CA PHE A 130 -1.65 -21.28 -8.08
C PHE A 130 -1.64 -19.86 -8.62
N ASN A 131 -2.80 -19.23 -8.73
CA ASN A 131 -2.95 -17.84 -9.18
C ASN A 131 -3.73 -16.99 -8.16
N SER A 132 -3.79 -17.42 -6.92
CA SER A 132 -4.54 -16.75 -5.85
C SER A 132 -3.63 -16.38 -4.69
N ILE A 133 -3.85 -15.20 -4.13
CA ILE A 133 -3.11 -14.63 -3.00
C ILE A 133 -4.10 -14.37 -1.86
N ALA A 134 -3.75 -14.74 -0.63
CA ALA A 134 -4.50 -14.36 0.55
C ALA A 134 -3.88 -13.13 1.22
N LEU A 135 -4.70 -12.14 1.54
CA LEU A 135 -4.34 -11.02 2.41
C LEU A 135 -4.93 -11.28 3.79
N ILE A 136 -4.08 -11.64 4.73
CA ILE A 136 -4.49 -12.14 6.05
C ILE A 136 -4.25 -11.05 7.10
N SER A 137 -5.33 -10.64 7.77
CA SER A 137 -5.31 -9.79 8.97
C SER A 137 -5.85 -10.58 10.15
N GLY A 138 -5.21 -10.45 11.32
CA GLY A 138 -5.64 -11.12 12.54
C GLY A 138 -6.29 -10.17 13.53
N ILE A 139 -7.36 -10.62 14.19
CA ILE A 139 -7.97 -9.93 15.33
C ILE A 139 -8.09 -10.88 16.51
N LYS A 140 -7.36 -10.56 17.58
CA LYS A 140 -7.51 -11.30 18.83
C LYS A 140 -8.85 -10.99 19.47
N ILE A 141 -9.62 -12.03 19.79
CA ILE A 141 -10.92 -11.88 20.43
C ILE A 141 -10.68 -11.49 21.89
N THR A 142 -11.12 -10.29 22.24
CA THR A 142 -11.14 -9.79 23.61
C THR A 142 -12.58 -9.68 24.12
N SER A 143 -12.77 -9.56 25.42
CA SER A 143 -14.11 -9.47 26.06
C SER A 143 -14.89 -8.19 25.67
N SER A 144 -14.25 -7.22 25.05
CA SER A 144 -14.87 -5.92 24.71
C SER A 144 -15.68 -5.89 23.41
N GLY A 145 -15.67 -6.95 22.61
CA GLY A 145 -16.63 -7.17 21.50
C GLY A 145 -16.68 -6.10 20.40
N ASP A 146 -15.64 -5.30 20.20
CA ASP A 146 -15.64 -4.27 19.15
C ASP A 146 -15.48 -4.89 17.75
N ASN A 147 -16.57 -4.89 16.98
CA ASN A 147 -16.58 -5.35 15.60
C ASN A 147 -16.15 -4.26 14.60
N SER A 148 -15.99 -3.00 15.01
CA SER A 148 -15.67 -1.92 14.06
C SER A 148 -14.29 -2.13 13.44
N ARG A 149 -13.29 -2.53 14.23
CA ARG A 149 -11.94 -2.87 13.78
C ARG A 149 -11.94 -3.95 12.70
N TYR A 150 -12.82 -4.94 12.78
CA TYR A 150 -12.96 -5.99 11.76
C TYR A 150 -13.27 -5.39 10.40
N TYR A 151 -14.25 -4.50 10.32
CA TYR A 151 -14.68 -3.91 9.05
C TYR A 151 -13.64 -2.94 8.48
N HIS A 152 -12.90 -2.23 9.32
CA HIS A 152 -11.79 -1.37 8.86
C HIS A 152 -10.67 -2.20 8.23
N LEU A 153 -10.21 -3.26 8.91
CA LEU A 153 -9.20 -4.16 8.36
C LEU A 153 -9.65 -4.84 7.07
N TYR A 154 -10.93 -5.21 6.99
CA TYR A 154 -11.47 -5.81 5.78
C TYR A 154 -11.46 -4.81 4.62
N ALA A 155 -11.90 -3.57 4.84
CA ALA A 155 -11.90 -2.52 3.82
C ALA A 155 -10.48 -2.17 3.34
N ASP A 156 -9.49 -2.10 4.24
CA ASP A 156 -8.09 -1.91 3.88
C ASP A 156 -7.57 -3.07 3.04
N SER A 157 -7.88 -4.30 3.42
CA SER A 157 -7.50 -5.50 2.67
C SER A 157 -8.19 -5.58 1.31
N GLU A 158 -9.45 -5.11 1.17
CA GLU A 158 -10.12 -4.99 -0.13
C GLU A 158 -9.40 -4.01 -1.06
N ARG A 159 -9.03 -2.82 -0.54
CA ARG A 159 -8.25 -1.83 -1.29
C ARG A 159 -6.95 -2.44 -1.83
N ASP A 160 -6.20 -3.11 -0.97
CA ASP A 160 -4.92 -3.74 -1.32
C ASP A 160 -5.13 -4.87 -2.34
N SER A 161 -6.22 -5.65 -2.20
CA SER A 161 -6.60 -6.72 -3.14
C SER A 161 -6.84 -6.21 -4.55
N VAL A 162 -7.51 -5.06 -4.70
CA VAL A 162 -7.74 -4.43 -6.01
C VAL A 162 -6.42 -4.05 -6.67
N LEU A 163 -5.49 -3.45 -5.91
CA LEU A 163 -4.17 -3.08 -6.43
C LEU A 163 -3.35 -4.31 -6.83
N ILE A 164 -3.29 -5.31 -5.97
CA ILE A 164 -2.58 -6.56 -6.27
C ILE A 164 -3.15 -7.21 -7.52
N GLY A 165 -4.46 -7.38 -7.60
CA GLY A 165 -5.12 -7.97 -8.76
C GLY A 165 -4.80 -7.22 -10.05
N ARG A 166 -4.84 -5.88 -10.02
CA ARG A 166 -4.58 -5.02 -11.18
C ARG A 166 -3.14 -5.14 -11.71
N PHE A 167 -2.15 -5.18 -10.82
CA PHE A 167 -0.74 -5.09 -11.20
C PHE A 167 -0.01 -6.43 -11.27
N THR A 168 -0.53 -7.48 -10.63
CA THR A 168 0.06 -8.82 -10.70
C THR A 168 -0.70 -9.77 -11.63
N GLY A 169 -1.94 -9.43 -12.02
CA GLY A 169 -2.83 -10.33 -12.76
C GLY A 169 -3.31 -11.54 -11.95
N LYS A 170 -3.09 -11.54 -10.63
CA LYS A 170 -3.49 -12.63 -9.73
C LYS A 170 -4.79 -12.30 -8.99
N ASN A 171 -5.56 -13.34 -8.67
CA ASN A 171 -6.71 -13.17 -7.80
C ASN A 171 -6.21 -12.87 -6.37
N SER A 172 -6.82 -11.91 -5.71
CA SER A 172 -6.43 -11.53 -4.34
C SER A 172 -7.65 -11.50 -3.43
N PHE A 173 -7.55 -12.15 -2.26
CA PHE A 173 -8.66 -12.38 -1.35
C PHE A 173 -8.37 -11.77 0.02
N PRO A 174 -9.18 -10.79 0.49
CA PRO A 174 -9.08 -10.27 1.86
C PRO A 174 -9.64 -11.31 2.84
N LEU A 175 -8.85 -11.64 3.86
CA LEU A 175 -9.21 -12.60 4.90
C LEU A 175 -8.93 -11.99 6.27
N VAL A 176 -9.97 -11.66 7.02
CA VAL A 176 -9.84 -11.19 8.40
C VAL A 176 -10.19 -12.32 9.35
N ILE A 177 -9.19 -12.83 10.06
CA ILE A 177 -9.29 -13.99 10.96
C ILE A 177 -9.47 -13.51 12.40
N LYS A 178 -10.56 -13.90 13.04
CA LYS A 178 -10.75 -13.73 14.49
C LYS A 178 -10.20 -14.97 15.21
N TYR A 179 -9.33 -14.75 16.19
CA TYR A 179 -8.66 -15.83 16.92
C TYR A 179 -8.65 -15.61 18.43
N HIS A 180 -8.63 -16.68 19.21
CA HIS A 180 -8.49 -16.63 20.68
C HIS A 180 -7.02 -16.73 21.11
N SER A 181 -6.25 -17.57 20.44
CA SER A 181 -4.82 -17.79 20.72
C SER A 181 -4.00 -17.74 19.42
N ILE A 182 -2.71 -17.54 19.57
CA ILE A 182 -1.75 -17.56 18.44
C ILE A 182 -1.81 -18.90 17.71
N GLU A 183 -1.95 -20.00 18.44
CA GLU A 183 -2.07 -21.35 17.90
C GLU A 183 -3.33 -21.50 17.02
N ASP A 184 -4.44 -20.86 17.40
CA ASP A 184 -5.67 -20.86 16.58
C ASP A 184 -5.45 -20.14 15.26
N MET A 185 -4.76 -18.99 15.29
CA MET A 185 -4.41 -18.22 14.09
C MET A 185 -3.53 -19.05 13.15
N ILE A 186 -2.47 -19.65 13.68
CA ILE A 186 -1.53 -20.48 12.91
C ILE A 186 -2.25 -21.70 12.32
N LYS A 187 -3.08 -22.41 13.08
CA LYS A 187 -3.87 -23.54 12.58
C LYS A 187 -4.80 -23.12 11.46
N THR A 188 -5.44 -21.96 11.58
CA THR A 188 -6.33 -21.44 10.54
C THR A 188 -5.55 -21.13 9.25
N ILE A 189 -4.42 -20.43 9.37
CA ILE A 189 -3.56 -20.13 8.21
C ILE A 189 -3.08 -21.44 7.55
N LYS A 190 -2.60 -22.40 8.34
CA LYS A 190 -2.15 -23.70 7.85
C LYS A 190 -3.25 -24.48 7.14
N GLY A 191 -4.50 -24.38 7.64
CA GLY A 191 -5.65 -25.07 7.04
C GLY A 191 -6.06 -24.50 5.67
N ILE A 192 -5.72 -23.25 5.37
CA ILE A 192 -6.10 -22.58 4.11
C ILE A 192 -4.95 -22.38 3.13
N GLU A 193 -3.68 -22.55 3.55
CA GLU A 193 -2.51 -22.17 2.76
C GLU A 193 -2.44 -22.81 1.37
N GLU A 194 -2.94 -24.03 1.22
CA GLU A 194 -2.92 -24.75 -0.06
C GLU A 194 -3.85 -24.12 -1.13
N ASN A 195 -4.79 -23.27 -0.73
CA ASN A 195 -5.66 -22.54 -1.65
C ASN A 195 -4.97 -21.35 -2.32
N PHE A 196 -3.73 -21.03 -1.92
CA PHE A 196 -3.02 -19.82 -2.35
C PHE A 196 -1.60 -20.12 -2.79
N CYS A 197 -1.10 -19.32 -3.74
CA CYS A 197 0.30 -19.37 -4.17
C CYS A 197 1.21 -18.49 -3.30
N CYS A 198 0.64 -17.53 -2.58
CA CYS A 198 1.35 -16.63 -1.68
C CYS A 198 0.38 -16.13 -0.60
N LEU A 199 0.89 -15.91 0.60
CA LEU A 199 0.16 -15.29 1.71
C LEU A 199 0.82 -13.98 2.10
N ARG A 200 0.05 -12.90 2.14
CA ARG A 200 0.48 -11.62 2.72
C ARG A 200 -0.10 -11.49 4.12
N ILE A 201 0.76 -11.33 5.10
CA ILE A 201 0.38 -11.16 6.50
C ILE A 201 0.40 -9.68 6.83
N MET A 202 -0.76 -9.15 7.18
CA MET A 202 -0.96 -7.80 7.68
C MET A 202 -1.15 -7.90 9.19
N ASN A 203 -0.06 -7.84 9.96
CA ASN A 203 -0.16 -7.91 11.41
C ASN A 203 -0.42 -6.51 11.97
N ASN A 204 -1.50 -6.37 12.72
CA ASN A 204 -1.85 -5.12 13.41
C ASN A 204 -1.71 -5.24 14.94
N ASP A 205 -1.38 -6.43 15.45
CA ASP A 205 -1.07 -6.67 16.85
C ASP A 205 0.42 -7.01 16.95
N GLU A 206 1.17 -6.28 17.75
CA GLU A 206 2.63 -6.32 17.93
C GLU A 206 3.13 -7.63 18.60
N ASP A 207 2.78 -8.77 18.03
CA ASP A 207 3.16 -10.07 18.58
C ASP A 207 4.24 -10.72 17.73
N ASP A 208 5.52 -10.48 18.11
CA ASP A 208 6.72 -11.08 17.48
C ASP A 208 6.65 -12.61 17.46
N TYR A 209 6.04 -13.20 18.48
CA TYR A 209 5.89 -14.64 18.58
C TYR A 209 4.95 -15.18 17.51
N LEU A 210 3.88 -14.44 17.17
CA LEU A 210 2.97 -14.82 16.09
C LEU A 210 3.72 -14.85 14.74
N LEU A 211 4.47 -13.80 14.42
CA LEU A 211 5.18 -13.69 13.14
C LEU A 211 6.24 -14.80 12.97
N SER A 212 7.06 -15.07 13.99
CA SER A 212 8.07 -16.13 13.94
C SER A 212 7.43 -17.50 13.76
N ASN A 213 6.33 -17.81 14.48
CA ASN A 213 5.64 -19.08 14.34
C ASN A 213 4.98 -19.26 12.96
N ILE A 214 4.45 -18.20 12.35
CA ILE A 214 3.94 -18.25 10.96
C ILE A 214 5.07 -18.60 10.01
N ILE A 215 6.23 -17.93 10.12
CA ILE A 215 7.41 -18.21 9.29
C ILE A 215 7.85 -19.67 9.41
N ASP A 216 7.88 -20.21 10.62
CA ASP A 216 8.33 -21.58 10.85
C ASP A 216 7.34 -22.64 10.37
N THR A 217 6.04 -22.36 10.40
CA THR A 217 4.99 -23.35 10.20
C THR A 217 4.44 -23.38 8.78
N VAL A 218 4.26 -22.22 8.14
CA VAL A 218 3.63 -22.09 6.82
C VAL A 218 4.60 -22.47 5.70
N SER A 219 4.14 -23.27 4.74
CA SER A 219 4.98 -23.78 3.64
C SER A 219 4.95 -22.91 2.38
N LYS A 220 3.95 -22.06 2.23
CA LYS A 220 3.79 -21.17 1.06
C LYS A 220 4.68 -19.93 1.17
N PRO A 221 5.01 -19.28 0.04
CA PRO A 221 5.63 -17.97 0.04
C PRO A 221 4.88 -16.97 0.91
N LEU A 222 5.62 -16.27 1.77
CA LEU A 222 5.11 -15.30 2.72
C LEU A 222 5.67 -13.91 2.44
N ILE A 223 4.83 -12.92 2.58
CA ILE A 223 5.23 -11.51 2.67
C ILE A 223 4.56 -10.89 3.89
N PHE A 224 5.31 -10.11 4.64
CA PHE A 224 4.83 -9.44 5.83
C PHE A 224 4.90 -7.93 5.65
N LYS A 225 3.80 -7.24 5.96
CA LYS A 225 3.81 -5.78 5.95
C LYS A 225 4.91 -5.23 6.88
N GLU A 226 4.97 -5.78 8.10
CA GLU A 226 5.87 -5.29 9.15
C GLU A 226 7.35 -5.73 9.00
N LEU A 227 7.61 -6.89 8.39
CA LEU A 227 8.97 -7.41 8.29
C LEU A 227 9.61 -7.24 6.91
N ASP A 228 8.81 -6.97 5.88
CA ASP A 228 9.30 -6.87 4.51
C ASP A 228 8.97 -5.52 3.88
N GLU A 229 7.68 -5.15 3.79
CA GLU A 229 7.24 -3.96 3.05
C GLU A 229 7.73 -2.66 3.71
N ASN A 230 7.39 -2.45 4.99
CA ASN A 230 7.77 -1.23 5.71
C ASN A 230 9.29 -1.07 5.82
N PRO A 231 10.08 -2.09 6.24
CA PRO A 231 11.52 -1.95 6.33
C PRO A 231 12.21 -1.65 5.00
N VAL A 232 11.71 -2.24 3.90
CA VAL A 232 12.22 -1.95 2.56
C VAL A 232 11.93 -0.51 2.16
N HIS A 233 10.72 -0.01 2.43
CA HIS A 233 10.37 1.39 2.19
C HIS A 233 11.28 2.33 2.99
N TYR A 234 11.40 2.11 4.28
CA TYR A 234 12.24 2.94 5.15
C TYR A 234 13.70 2.94 4.71
N LEU A 235 14.25 1.77 4.37
CA LEU A 235 15.61 1.67 3.86
C LEU A 235 15.76 2.36 2.51
N ALA A 236 14.77 2.29 1.62
CA ALA A 236 14.80 2.99 0.33
C ALA A 236 14.84 4.51 0.51
N VAL A 237 14.07 5.07 1.46
CA VAL A 237 14.12 6.50 1.83
C VAL A 237 15.51 6.86 2.35
N ILE A 238 16.07 6.08 3.27
CA ILE A 238 17.41 6.32 3.82
C ILE A 238 18.48 6.22 2.73
N ASN A 239 18.41 5.24 1.82
CA ASN A 239 19.32 5.13 0.67
C ASN A 239 19.22 6.35 -0.25
N SER A 240 18.00 6.87 -0.49
CA SER A 240 17.80 8.10 -1.26
C SER A 240 18.45 9.32 -0.57
N ILE A 241 18.34 9.42 0.75
CA ILE A 241 19.05 10.44 1.55
C ILE A 241 20.57 10.34 1.35
N ILE A 242 21.12 9.13 1.49
CA ILE A 242 22.56 8.87 1.31
C ILE A 242 23.02 9.33 -0.06
N ASN A 243 22.29 8.96 -1.12
CA ASN A 243 22.62 9.32 -2.49
C ASN A 243 22.53 10.84 -2.73
N ASN A 244 21.46 11.48 -2.26
CA ASN A 244 21.20 12.91 -2.46
C ASN A 244 22.22 13.81 -1.74
N TYR A 245 22.73 13.38 -0.60
CA TYR A 245 23.65 14.16 0.21
C TYR A 245 25.09 13.64 0.19
N SER A 246 25.38 12.60 -0.61
CA SER A 246 26.69 11.95 -0.70
C SER A 246 27.21 11.53 0.69
N ILE A 247 26.34 10.93 1.49
CA ILE A 247 26.63 10.50 2.86
C ILE A 247 27.33 9.15 2.82
N VAL A 248 28.32 8.94 3.72
CA VAL A 248 28.98 7.64 3.91
C VAL A 248 28.30 6.88 5.07
N PRO A 249 27.68 5.71 4.83
CA PRO A 249 26.97 4.97 5.88
C PRO A 249 27.79 4.70 7.14
N GLY A 250 29.08 4.35 6.99
CA GLY A 250 29.96 4.02 8.11
C GLY A 250 30.24 5.20 9.06
N ASP A 251 30.16 6.42 8.56
CA ASP A 251 30.42 7.65 9.32
C ASP A 251 29.13 8.32 9.84
N THR A 252 27.96 7.72 9.52
CA THR A 252 26.66 8.32 9.79
C THR A 252 25.92 7.56 10.88
N SER A 253 25.33 8.30 11.80
CA SER A 253 24.47 7.75 12.85
C SER A 253 23.01 7.85 12.50
N VAL A 254 22.28 6.73 12.64
CA VAL A 254 20.82 6.67 12.48
C VAL A 254 20.20 6.51 13.86
N GLY A 255 19.26 7.39 14.21
CA GLY A 255 18.46 7.29 15.43
C GLY A 255 17.02 6.89 15.13
N ILE A 256 16.48 6.01 15.94
CA ILE A 256 15.09 5.55 15.80
C ILE A 256 14.37 5.71 17.13
N ILE A 257 13.27 6.43 17.13
CA ILE A 257 12.35 6.61 18.27
C ILE A 257 11.01 5.98 17.91
N GLY A 258 10.50 5.11 18.78
CA GLY A 258 9.34 4.26 18.51
C GLY A 258 9.79 2.96 17.82
N LEU A 259 10.11 1.96 18.66
CA LEU A 259 10.58 0.66 18.18
C LEU A 259 9.38 -0.30 18.02
N ASN A 260 9.24 -0.82 16.82
CA ASN A 260 8.26 -1.84 16.46
C ASN A 260 8.92 -2.87 15.52
N ASN A 261 8.19 -3.88 15.09
CA ASN A 261 8.71 -4.94 14.23
C ASN A 261 9.38 -4.38 12.96
N SER A 262 8.79 -3.36 12.35
CA SER A 262 9.32 -2.74 11.14
C SER A 262 10.65 -2.02 11.38
N THR A 263 10.75 -1.24 12.45
CA THR A 263 11.97 -0.47 12.76
C THR A 263 13.08 -1.35 13.32
N ILE A 264 12.74 -2.40 14.07
CA ILE A 264 13.70 -3.42 14.53
C ILE A 264 14.26 -4.22 13.34
N LYS A 265 13.40 -4.58 12.38
CA LYS A 265 13.85 -5.23 11.15
C LYS A 265 14.72 -4.28 10.30
N LEU A 266 14.32 -3.02 10.18
CA LEU A 266 15.12 -1.98 9.51
C LEU A 266 16.52 -1.88 10.11
N THR A 267 16.67 -2.00 11.44
CA THR A 267 17.98 -1.95 12.11
C THR A 267 18.93 -3.02 11.55
N ALA A 268 18.45 -4.26 11.39
CA ALA A 268 19.28 -5.32 10.79
C ALA A 268 19.69 -4.97 9.34
N LEU A 269 18.78 -4.39 8.56
CA LEU A 269 19.05 -3.97 7.18
C LEU A 269 20.05 -2.81 7.12
N LEU A 270 19.96 -1.83 8.03
CA LEU A 270 20.90 -0.72 8.16
C LEU A 270 22.31 -1.21 8.48
N VAL A 271 22.45 -2.06 9.49
CA VAL A 271 23.75 -2.67 9.85
C VAL A 271 24.33 -3.42 8.66
N LYS A 272 23.50 -4.16 7.92
CA LYS A 272 23.92 -4.87 6.70
C LYS A 272 24.33 -3.91 5.57
N SER A 273 23.71 -2.74 5.49
CA SER A 273 24.02 -1.68 4.53
C SER A 273 25.27 -0.85 4.94
N GLY A 274 25.95 -1.20 6.02
CA GLY A 274 27.21 -0.59 6.44
C GLY A 274 27.09 0.54 7.46
N PHE A 275 25.91 0.78 8.04
CA PHE A 275 25.78 1.70 9.16
C PHE A 275 26.36 1.09 10.42
N MET A 276 27.34 1.78 11.01
CA MET A 276 28.07 1.32 12.21
C MET A 276 27.37 1.76 13.51
N LYS A 277 26.53 2.79 13.45
CA LYS A 277 25.89 3.38 14.63
C LYS A 277 24.39 3.58 14.38
N VAL A 278 23.59 2.66 14.93
CA VAL A 278 22.13 2.74 14.94
C VAL A 278 21.67 2.85 16.39
N LEU A 279 21.15 4.02 16.77
CA LEU A 279 20.66 4.32 18.12
C LEU A 279 19.15 4.09 18.17
N GLY A 280 18.61 3.63 19.30
CA GLY A 280 17.18 3.42 19.42
C GLY A 280 16.62 3.71 20.81
N HIS A 281 15.37 4.16 20.85
CA HIS A 281 14.61 4.38 22.07
C HIS A 281 13.17 3.93 21.92
N ASP A 282 12.66 3.30 22.97
CA ASP A 282 11.24 2.99 23.18
C ASP A 282 10.94 2.93 24.67
N THR A 283 9.69 3.14 25.05
CA THR A 283 9.22 2.96 26.42
C THR A 283 9.04 1.49 26.79
N ASN A 284 8.96 0.60 25.81
CA ASN A 284 8.81 -0.84 25.96
C ASN A 284 10.17 -1.53 26.01
N GLU A 285 10.53 -2.05 27.19
CA GLU A 285 11.81 -2.76 27.42
C GLU A 285 12.00 -3.97 26.49
N ARG A 286 10.95 -4.68 26.10
CA ARG A 286 11.05 -5.83 25.18
C ARG A 286 11.49 -5.38 23.80
N GLN A 287 10.95 -4.26 23.31
CA GLN A 287 11.35 -3.70 22.02
C GLN A 287 12.81 -3.22 22.06
N MET A 288 13.24 -2.61 23.17
CA MET A 288 14.63 -2.23 23.38
C MET A 288 15.57 -3.45 23.33
N MET A 289 15.23 -4.54 24.00
CA MET A 289 16.01 -5.79 23.96
C MET A 289 16.03 -6.41 22.54
N SER A 290 14.89 -6.42 21.85
CA SER A 290 14.79 -6.92 20.47
C SER A 290 15.66 -6.11 19.51
N PHE A 291 15.70 -4.80 19.70
CA PHE A 291 16.54 -3.87 18.96
C PHE A 291 18.05 -4.15 19.16
N GLU A 292 18.49 -4.36 20.41
CA GLU A 292 19.87 -4.72 20.74
C GLU A 292 20.28 -6.07 20.12
N ASN A 293 19.37 -7.04 20.08
CA ASN A 293 19.59 -8.33 19.41
C ASN A 293 19.84 -8.19 17.90
N ARG A 294 19.41 -7.07 17.30
CA ARG A 294 19.68 -6.72 15.89
C ARG A 294 20.88 -5.77 15.72
N LYS A 295 21.74 -5.66 16.76
CA LYS A 295 22.93 -4.81 16.83
C LYS A 295 22.65 -3.31 16.87
N GLY A 296 21.45 -2.90 17.27
CA GLY A 296 21.16 -1.53 17.64
C GLY A 296 21.73 -1.19 19.02
N LEU A 297 21.89 0.09 19.29
CA LEU A 297 22.34 0.62 20.57
C LEU A 297 21.15 1.28 21.28
N ALA A 298 20.54 0.55 22.22
CA ALA A 298 19.43 1.07 23.02
C ALA A 298 19.93 2.14 24.00
N THR A 299 19.24 3.28 24.05
CA THR A 299 19.65 4.43 24.88
C THR A 299 18.47 5.33 25.22
N THR A 300 18.73 6.45 25.91
CA THR A 300 17.68 7.42 26.22
C THR A 300 17.26 8.23 24.98
N ILE A 301 16.05 8.77 25.00
CA ILE A 301 15.51 9.55 23.89
C ILE A 301 16.36 10.79 23.58
N GLU A 302 16.86 11.47 24.63
CA GLU A 302 17.74 12.63 24.48
C GLU A 302 19.04 12.27 23.76
N ASN A 303 19.60 11.10 24.08
CA ASN A 303 20.82 10.62 23.47
C ASN A 303 20.58 10.24 22.00
N VAL A 304 19.44 9.63 21.67
CA VAL A 304 19.04 9.36 20.28
C VAL A 304 18.94 10.66 19.50
N ILE A 305 18.21 11.65 20.00
CA ILE A 305 17.98 12.94 19.33
C ILE A 305 19.31 13.68 19.09
N SER A 306 20.14 13.81 20.13
CA SER A 306 21.35 14.64 20.06
C SER A 306 22.51 14.00 19.26
N ASN A 307 22.52 12.67 19.12
CA ASN A 307 23.64 11.93 18.53
C ASN A 307 23.33 11.26 17.18
N SER A 308 22.18 11.53 16.58
CA SER A 308 21.82 11.02 15.26
C SER A 308 22.00 12.07 14.15
N ASP A 309 22.48 11.65 13.00
CA ASP A 309 22.55 12.47 11.80
C ASP A 309 21.25 12.35 10.97
N ILE A 310 20.68 11.15 10.93
CA ILE A 310 19.37 10.85 10.41
C ILE A 310 18.53 10.37 11.60
N LEU A 311 17.44 11.07 11.90
CA LEU A 311 16.53 10.77 13.00
C LEU A 311 15.19 10.33 12.48
N MET A 312 14.77 9.10 12.81
CA MET A 312 13.50 8.52 12.46
C MET A 312 12.60 8.46 13.68
N ILE A 313 11.41 9.04 13.59
CA ILE A 313 10.44 9.13 14.68
C ILE A 313 9.14 8.47 14.23
N MET A 314 8.83 7.32 14.85
CA MET A 314 7.69 6.49 14.51
C MET A 314 6.82 6.32 15.76
N ASP A 315 5.51 6.52 15.59
CA ASP A 315 4.47 6.24 16.59
C ASP A 315 4.59 6.91 17.97
N GLU A 316 5.52 7.85 18.15
CA GLU A 316 5.67 8.60 19.39
C GLU A 316 5.36 10.10 19.24
N LYS A 317 4.80 10.67 20.28
CA LYS A 317 4.60 12.13 20.40
C LYS A 317 5.88 12.77 20.94
N ILE A 318 6.53 13.55 20.11
CA ILE A 318 7.66 14.37 20.54
C ILE A 318 7.13 15.65 21.18
N THR A 319 7.41 15.83 22.45
CA THR A 319 7.07 17.05 23.18
C THR A 319 8.01 18.20 22.82
N HIS A 320 7.59 19.44 23.09
CA HIS A 320 8.41 20.64 22.85
C HIS A 320 9.77 20.57 23.54
N ASP A 321 9.89 19.88 24.68
CA ASP A 321 11.15 19.74 25.42
C ASP A 321 12.19 18.97 24.62
N TYR A 322 11.78 17.94 23.87
CA TYR A 322 12.68 17.17 23.01
C TYR A 322 13.14 17.93 21.75
N ILE A 323 12.30 18.85 21.24
CA ILE A 323 12.68 19.69 20.09
C ILE A 323 13.93 20.53 20.39
N ALA A 324 14.14 20.91 21.63
CA ALA A 324 15.35 21.65 22.03
C ALA A 324 16.64 20.85 21.75
N GLY A 325 16.60 19.52 21.79
CA GLY A 325 17.73 18.61 21.57
C GLY A 325 18.12 18.37 20.12
N PHE A 326 17.31 18.81 19.15
CA PHE A 326 17.64 18.66 17.71
C PHE A 326 18.88 19.45 17.36
N LYS A 327 19.77 18.87 16.53
CA LYS A 327 21.00 19.51 16.08
C LYS A 327 20.85 20.07 14.64
N ALA A 328 21.56 21.15 14.37
CA ALA A 328 21.64 21.70 13.02
C ALA A 328 22.24 20.68 12.04
N GLY A 329 21.71 20.65 10.81
CA GLY A 329 22.15 19.71 9.77
C GLY A 329 21.55 18.30 9.87
N GLN A 330 20.76 17.99 10.89
CA GLN A 330 20.08 16.72 11.05
C GLN A 330 18.97 16.53 9.98
N ILE A 331 18.78 15.30 9.53
CA ILE A 331 17.65 14.92 8.66
C ILE A 331 16.62 14.18 9.50
N VAL A 332 15.36 14.61 9.45
CA VAL A 332 14.29 14.04 10.28
C VAL A 332 13.27 13.34 9.40
N ILE A 333 12.99 12.08 9.72
CA ILE A 333 11.96 11.25 9.09
C ILE A 333 10.86 10.99 10.11
N THR A 334 9.59 11.19 9.73
CA THR A 334 8.45 10.94 10.64
C THR A 334 7.40 10.05 9.99
N GLY A 335 6.77 9.19 10.79
CA GLY A 335 5.52 8.53 10.42
C GLY A 335 4.32 9.48 10.50
N THR A 336 3.19 9.09 9.92
CA THR A 336 1.93 9.88 9.92
C THR A 336 1.32 10.05 11.31
N THR A 337 1.57 9.12 12.22
CA THR A 337 1.03 9.12 13.59
C THR A 337 1.83 10.02 14.53
N SER A 338 3.05 10.40 14.16
CA SER A 338 3.89 11.28 14.99
C SER A 338 3.40 12.73 14.93
N ASP A 339 2.90 13.23 16.07
CA ASP A 339 2.52 14.63 16.21
C ASP A 339 3.79 15.47 16.54
N MET A 340 4.45 15.95 15.50
CA MET A 340 5.71 16.71 15.61
C MET A 340 5.51 18.22 15.82
N GLY A 341 4.25 18.67 16.01
CA GLY A 341 3.99 20.11 16.04
C GLY A 341 4.27 20.80 14.69
N ASP A 342 4.47 22.09 14.74
CA ASP A 342 4.60 22.92 13.52
C ASP A 342 5.98 22.69 12.85
N ALA A 343 5.98 22.26 11.57
CA ALA A 343 7.20 22.09 10.76
C ALA A 343 8.07 23.37 10.69
N ALA A 344 7.48 24.55 10.96
CA ALA A 344 8.19 25.82 11.06
C ALA A 344 9.20 25.81 12.23
N VAL A 345 8.84 25.22 13.37
CA VAL A 345 9.71 25.15 14.56
C VAL A 345 10.96 24.31 14.28
N LEU A 346 10.83 23.28 13.45
CA LEU A 346 11.96 22.44 13.06
C LEU A 346 12.93 23.16 12.11
N LYS A 347 12.42 23.97 11.20
CA LYS A 347 13.26 24.80 10.30
C LYS A 347 14.11 25.79 11.07
N ASP A 348 13.57 26.42 12.13
CA ASP A 348 14.31 27.36 12.97
C ASP A 348 15.48 26.71 13.73
N LYS A 349 15.45 25.38 13.91
CA LYS A 349 16.57 24.59 14.48
C LYS A 349 17.66 24.24 13.49
N GLY A 350 17.54 24.66 12.22
CA GLY A 350 18.54 24.39 11.19
C GLY A 350 18.57 22.95 10.72
N ILE A 351 17.45 22.23 10.84
CA ILE A 351 17.30 20.87 10.29
C ILE A 351 17.49 20.93 8.77
N ARG A 352 18.28 19.99 8.24
CA ARG A 352 18.66 19.96 6.84
C ARG A 352 17.52 19.54 5.92
N ASP A 353 16.72 18.55 6.37
CA ASP A 353 15.56 18.07 5.63
C ASP A 353 14.52 17.43 6.58
N PHE A 354 13.24 17.50 6.18
CA PHE A 354 12.12 16.91 6.91
C PHE A 354 11.27 16.08 5.97
N ILE A 355 11.15 14.78 6.26
CA ILE A 355 10.50 13.79 5.39
C ILE A 355 9.36 13.14 6.18
N ARG A 356 8.17 13.12 5.59
CA ARG A 356 7.02 12.40 6.14
C ARG A 356 6.79 11.12 5.33
N ILE A 357 6.69 10.00 6.03
CA ILE A 357 6.35 8.69 5.46
C ILE A 357 4.89 8.37 5.77
N GLU A 358 4.12 7.97 4.78
CA GLU A 358 2.73 7.55 4.94
C GLU A 358 2.61 6.03 4.92
N GLU A 359 1.69 5.48 5.73
CA GLU A 359 1.44 4.02 5.78
C GLU A 359 0.99 3.44 4.43
N THR A 360 0.36 4.26 3.59
CA THR A 360 -0.11 3.88 2.26
C THR A 360 0.97 3.88 1.19
N ASP A 361 2.15 4.43 1.47
CA ASP A 361 3.22 4.54 0.49
C ASP A 361 3.70 3.17 -0.01
N THR A 362 3.74 2.17 0.89
CA THR A 362 4.14 0.80 0.53
C THR A 362 3.25 0.14 -0.53
N LEU A 363 2.04 0.65 -0.74
CA LEU A 363 1.13 0.13 -1.77
C LEU A 363 1.72 0.25 -3.18
N SER A 364 2.60 1.22 -3.42
CA SER A 364 3.25 1.40 -4.71
C SER A 364 4.28 0.30 -5.04
N ILE A 365 4.86 -0.33 -4.05
CA ILE A 365 5.88 -1.39 -4.21
C ILE A 365 5.34 -2.80 -3.97
N LEU A 366 4.18 -2.91 -3.33
CA LEU A 366 3.58 -4.19 -2.93
C LEU A 366 3.39 -5.19 -4.08
N PRO A 367 2.85 -4.83 -5.26
CA PRO A 367 2.73 -5.78 -6.36
C PRO A 367 4.07 -6.34 -6.83
N ALA A 368 5.10 -5.49 -6.88
CA ALA A 368 6.44 -5.91 -7.25
C ALA A 368 7.05 -6.90 -6.25
N MET A 369 6.87 -6.65 -4.96
CA MET A 369 7.34 -7.55 -3.91
C MET A 369 6.60 -8.90 -3.93
N ILE A 370 5.30 -8.91 -4.18
CA ILE A 370 4.52 -10.14 -4.32
C ILE A 370 5.03 -10.98 -5.51
N ASN A 371 5.22 -10.37 -6.67
CA ASN A 371 5.79 -11.08 -7.81
C ASN A 371 7.19 -11.59 -7.49
N ALA A 372 8.01 -10.78 -6.83
CA ALA A 372 9.35 -11.13 -6.42
C ALA A 372 9.42 -12.41 -5.58
N ILE A 373 8.60 -12.50 -4.52
CA ILE A 373 8.64 -13.69 -3.64
C ILE A 373 8.11 -14.94 -4.35
N ILE A 374 7.10 -14.81 -5.20
CA ILE A 374 6.57 -15.93 -5.98
C ILE A 374 7.61 -16.43 -6.99
N ILE A 375 8.29 -15.53 -7.71
CA ILE A 375 9.31 -15.88 -8.70
C ILE A 375 10.57 -16.42 -8.03
N SER A 376 10.95 -15.91 -6.85
CA SER A 376 12.10 -16.42 -6.11
C SER A 376 11.97 -17.90 -5.77
N GLY A 377 10.75 -18.38 -5.50
CA GLY A 377 10.46 -19.70 -4.98
C GLY A 377 10.89 -19.89 -3.52
N GLU A 378 11.35 -18.82 -2.88
CA GLU A 378 11.67 -18.80 -1.47
C GLU A 378 10.40 -18.68 -0.63
N ARG A 379 10.46 -19.15 0.61
CA ARG A 379 9.32 -19.04 1.54
C ARG A 379 9.16 -17.65 2.12
N HIS A 380 10.25 -16.93 2.32
CA HIS A 380 10.29 -15.56 2.85
C HIS A 380 11.51 -14.83 2.32
N PHE A 381 11.49 -13.51 2.36
CA PHE A 381 12.61 -12.70 1.95
C PHE A 381 13.79 -12.80 2.91
N SER A 382 14.99 -12.97 2.38
CA SER A 382 16.23 -12.79 3.15
C SER A 382 16.55 -11.30 3.28
N ASP A 383 17.34 -10.93 4.30
CA ASP A 383 17.82 -9.55 4.47
C ASP A 383 18.61 -9.05 3.25
N ASP A 384 19.29 -9.96 2.54
CA ASP A 384 20.02 -9.68 1.31
C ASP A 384 19.08 -9.26 0.17
N MET A 385 17.98 -9.99 0.01
CA MET A 385 16.96 -9.65 -0.98
C MET A 385 16.31 -8.31 -0.67
N LEU A 386 15.90 -8.10 0.59
CA LEU A 386 15.27 -6.85 1.03
C LEU A 386 16.19 -5.64 0.83
N THR A 387 17.49 -5.77 1.16
CA THR A 387 18.47 -4.69 0.93
C THR A 387 18.62 -4.35 -0.54
N LYS A 388 18.68 -5.36 -1.43
CA LYS A 388 18.76 -5.14 -2.88
C LYS A 388 17.50 -4.52 -3.45
N ILE A 389 16.33 -4.99 -3.00
CA ILE A 389 15.02 -4.42 -3.40
C ILE A 389 14.97 -2.94 -3.00
N ALA A 390 15.35 -2.60 -1.77
CA ALA A 390 15.40 -1.20 -1.31
C ALA A 390 16.36 -0.35 -2.15
N GLY A 391 17.49 -0.92 -2.61
CA GLY A 391 18.43 -0.27 -3.51
C GLY A 391 17.80 0.04 -4.88
N ILE A 392 17.07 -0.90 -5.47
CA ILE A 392 16.34 -0.70 -6.74
C ILE A 392 15.29 0.39 -6.60
N ILE A 393 14.50 0.34 -5.52
CA ILE A 393 13.45 1.32 -5.26
C ILE A 393 14.06 2.72 -5.11
N SER A 394 15.12 2.87 -4.30
CA SER A 394 15.76 4.16 -4.06
C SER A 394 16.34 4.78 -5.33
N ALA A 395 16.82 3.97 -6.26
CA ALA A 395 17.34 4.45 -7.55
C ALA A 395 16.25 5.02 -8.47
N GLN A 396 14.99 4.65 -8.26
CA GLN A 396 13.85 5.11 -9.05
C GLN A 396 12.97 6.13 -8.31
N MET A 397 13.33 6.53 -7.07
CA MET A 397 12.56 7.52 -6.30
C MET A 397 12.56 8.88 -7.02
N GLN A 398 11.36 9.46 -7.11
CA GLN A 398 11.13 10.78 -7.69
C GLN A 398 11.03 11.82 -6.57
N ASN A 399 11.20 13.12 -6.91
CA ASN A 399 11.05 14.23 -5.96
C ASN A 399 11.82 14.02 -4.64
N LYS A 400 13.03 13.49 -4.70
CA LYS A 400 13.90 13.12 -3.58
C LYS A 400 13.49 11.88 -2.77
N TYR A 401 12.23 11.74 -2.35
CA TYR A 401 11.82 10.73 -1.35
C TYR A 401 10.50 10.04 -1.66
N ASP A 402 9.81 10.46 -2.72
CA ASP A 402 8.54 9.84 -3.11
C ASP A 402 8.80 8.46 -3.75
N LEU A 403 8.10 7.46 -3.29
CA LEU A 403 8.14 6.14 -3.92
C LEU A 403 7.70 6.21 -5.38
N PRO A 404 8.32 5.41 -6.26
CA PRO A 404 7.95 5.37 -7.66
C PRO A 404 6.49 4.99 -7.86
N GLY A 405 5.81 5.68 -8.78
CA GLY A 405 4.41 5.43 -9.06
C GLY A 405 4.19 4.08 -9.75
N LEU A 406 3.09 3.41 -9.40
CA LEU A 406 2.71 2.09 -9.95
C LEU A 406 2.61 2.04 -11.48
N PHE A 407 2.25 3.16 -12.12
CA PHE A 407 2.06 3.22 -13.57
C PHE A 407 3.29 3.73 -14.36
N SER A 408 4.27 4.28 -13.67
CA SER A 408 5.39 5.00 -14.30
C SER A 408 6.76 4.43 -13.98
N SER A 409 6.83 3.33 -13.22
CA SER A 409 8.09 2.74 -12.78
C SER A 409 8.36 1.36 -13.38
N ASN A 410 9.64 1.03 -13.52
CA ASN A 410 10.12 -0.29 -13.95
C ASN A 410 10.49 -1.18 -12.76
N ILE A 411 10.04 -0.83 -11.55
CA ILE A 411 10.43 -1.53 -10.30
C ILE A 411 10.17 -3.03 -10.40
N SER A 412 8.96 -3.43 -10.85
CA SER A 412 8.62 -4.85 -10.96
C SER A 412 9.60 -5.59 -11.85
N GLU A 413 9.89 -5.05 -13.03
CA GLU A 413 10.82 -5.67 -13.99
C GLU A 413 12.25 -5.74 -13.46
N GLU A 414 12.74 -4.68 -12.81
CA GLU A 414 14.10 -4.65 -12.26
C GLU A 414 14.26 -5.62 -11.07
N ILE A 415 13.26 -5.72 -10.18
CA ILE A 415 13.28 -6.67 -9.08
C ILE A 415 13.21 -8.10 -9.60
N GLU A 416 12.34 -8.40 -10.57
CA GLU A 416 12.25 -9.71 -11.21
C GLU A 416 13.57 -10.11 -11.86
N ASN A 417 14.17 -9.21 -12.62
CA ASN A 417 15.48 -9.43 -13.26
C ASN A 417 16.61 -9.67 -12.22
N MET A 418 16.60 -8.96 -11.11
CA MET A 418 17.55 -9.17 -10.01
C MET A 418 17.41 -10.57 -9.42
N ILE A 419 16.20 -11.03 -9.17
CA ILE A 419 15.93 -12.37 -8.62
C ILE A 419 16.32 -13.47 -9.59
N LEU A 420 15.97 -13.35 -10.87
CA LEU A 420 16.32 -14.32 -11.90
C LEU A 420 17.82 -14.46 -12.08
N LYS A 421 18.58 -13.36 -11.97
CA LYS A 421 20.06 -13.39 -12.01
C LYS A 421 20.68 -14.07 -10.80
N GLN A 422 20.02 -14.15 -9.66
CA GLN A 422 20.52 -14.86 -8.47
C GLN A 422 20.28 -16.37 -8.53
N LYS A 423 19.35 -16.83 -9.37
CA LYS A 423 19.04 -18.26 -9.57
C LYS A 423 19.95 -18.95 -10.58
N ASN A 424 20.59 -18.18 -11.45
CA ASN A 424 21.55 -18.63 -12.45
C ASN A 424 22.98 -18.50 -11.94
#